data_7577c62829cc7dd36c72f6aa8fc0369f
#
_entry.id   7577c62829cc7dd36c72f6aa8fc0369f
#
_cell.length_a   1.000
_cell.length_b   1.000
_cell.length_c   1.000
_cell.angle_alpha   90.00
_cell.angle_beta   90.00
_cell.angle_gamma   90.00
#
_symmetry.space_group_name_H-M   'P 1'
#
loop_
_entity.id
_entity.type
_entity.pdbx_description
1 polymer ?
#
loop_
_entity_poly.entity_id
_entity_poly.type
_entity_poly.pdbx_seq_one_letter_code
_entity_poly.pdbx_strand_id
1 'polypeptide(L)'
;IDYCKKIREEIPNIGIWKAFRIKTKKDLDKIQPFEDLVDAILLDSWNEKTYGGSGKKIKTSYLRNLQFSKPWWLAGGISIKWIDEILNEIKPDGLDISSSIEISPGLKDLKKTEQIIKFLKNN
;
A
#
# COMPACT_ATOMS: atom_id res chain seq x y z
N ILE A 1 17.19 7.97 1.43
CA ILE A 1 17.72 8.09 0.06
C ILE A 1 19.04 7.32 -0.04
N ASP A 2 20.04 7.64 0.75
CA ASP A 2 21.38 7.03 0.65
C ASP A 2 21.38 5.51 0.83
N TYR A 3 20.50 4.99 1.70
CA TYR A 3 20.33 3.54 1.87
C TYR A 3 19.80 2.87 0.60
N CYS A 4 18.83 3.46 -0.09
CA CYS A 4 18.34 2.93 -1.36
C CYS A 4 19.38 2.97 -2.47
N LYS A 5 20.19 4.05 -2.54
CA LYS A 5 21.32 4.15 -3.46
C LYS A 5 22.34 3.05 -3.21
N LYS A 6 22.73 2.86 -1.95
CA LYS A 6 23.67 1.81 -1.56
C LYS A 6 23.17 0.42 -1.94
N ILE A 7 21.89 0.10 -1.69
CA ILE A 7 21.32 -1.19 -2.12
C ILE A 7 21.40 -1.34 -3.64
N ARG A 8 21.07 -0.30 -4.39
CA ARG A 8 21.10 -0.34 -5.86
C ARG A 8 22.52 -0.56 -6.38
N GLU A 9 23.52 0.03 -5.75
CA GLU A 9 24.94 -0.15 -6.08
C GLU A 9 25.45 -1.55 -5.76
N GLU A 10 25.13 -2.05 -4.56
CA GLU A 10 25.63 -3.36 -4.11
C GLU A 10 24.88 -4.54 -4.74
N ILE A 11 23.56 -4.37 -5.06
CA ILE A 11 22.71 -5.44 -5.60
C ILE A 11 21.88 -4.88 -6.79
N PRO A 12 22.49 -4.62 -7.92
CA PRO A 12 21.87 -3.86 -9.03
C PRO A 12 20.63 -4.55 -9.65
N ASN A 13 20.53 -5.86 -9.55
CA ASN A 13 19.47 -6.64 -10.18
C ASN A 13 18.28 -6.96 -9.25
N ILE A 14 18.27 -6.43 -8.01
CA ILE A 14 17.15 -6.66 -7.09
C ILE A 14 16.06 -5.59 -7.28
N GLY A 15 14.79 -6.01 -7.22
CA GLY A 15 13.67 -5.09 -7.15
C GLY A 15 13.58 -4.42 -5.77
N ILE A 16 13.54 -3.09 -5.73
CA ILE A 16 13.42 -2.32 -4.50
C ILE A 16 12.00 -1.78 -4.39
N TRP A 17 11.28 -2.22 -3.38
CA TRP A 17 9.97 -1.68 -3.01
C TRP A 17 10.10 -0.81 -1.76
N LYS A 18 9.66 0.43 -1.83
CA LYS A 18 9.74 1.37 -0.71
C LYS A 18 8.37 1.64 -0.11
N ALA A 19 8.21 1.28 1.17
CA ALA A 19 7.03 1.62 1.93
C ALA A 19 7.10 3.04 2.51
N PHE A 20 5.99 3.77 2.40
CA PHE A 20 5.78 5.09 2.98
C PHE A 20 4.56 5.06 3.88
N ARG A 21 4.71 5.48 5.12
CA ARG A 21 3.61 5.61 6.07
C ARG A 21 2.98 6.98 5.93
N ILE A 22 1.70 7.02 5.58
CA ILE A 22 0.95 8.23 5.27
C ILE A 22 0.01 8.56 6.44
N LYS A 23 0.31 9.63 7.14
CA LYS A 23 -0.54 10.22 8.20
C LYS A 23 -1.27 11.45 7.67
N THR A 24 -0.56 12.27 6.93
CA THR A 24 -1.05 13.53 6.36
C THR A 24 -0.78 13.60 4.87
N LYS A 25 -1.45 14.51 4.18
CA LYS A 25 -1.21 14.74 2.74
C LYS A 25 0.25 15.12 2.44
N LYS A 26 0.91 15.84 3.36
CA LYS A 26 2.33 16.25 3.23
C LYS A 26 3.31 15.06 3.20
N ASP A 27 2.91 13.90 3.72
CA ASP A 27 3.76 12.72 3.68
C ASP A 27 3.95 12.19 2.25
N LEU A 28 3.02 12.51 1.34
CA LEU A 28 3.12 12.17 -0.08
C LEU A 28 4.25 12.94 -0.78
N ASP A 29 4.56 14.15 -0.33
CA ASP A 29 5.64 14.97 -0.90
C ASP A 29 7.02 14.34 -0.68
N LYS A 30 7.13 13.43 0.28
CA LYS A 30 8.38 12.71 0.59
C LYS A 30 8.70 11.59 -0.41
N ILE A 31 7.79 11.25 -1.30
CA ILE A 31 7.91 10.09 -2.20
C ILE A 31 8.77 10.43 -3.41
N GLN A 32 8.54 11.59 -4.01
CA GLN A 32 9.19 12.00 -5.26
C GLN A 32 10.71 11.81 -5.29
N PRO A 33 11.49 12.14 -4.23
CA PRO A 33 12.94 11.94 -4.24
C PRO A 33 13.39 10.46 -4.31
N PHE A 34 12.46 9.50 -4.12
CA PHE A 34 12.76 8.07 -4.17
C PHE A 34 12.38 7.42 -5.49
N GLU A 35 11.57 8.07 -6.32
CA GLU A 35 11.01 7.43 -7.52
C GLU A 35 12.08 6.88 -8.46
N ASP A 36 13.22 7.56 -8.63
CA ASP A 36 14.32 7.08 -9.47
C ASP A 36 15.16 5.97 -8.81
N LEU A 37 15.00 5.74 -7.52
CA LEU A 37 15.79 4.79 -6.74
C LEU A 37 15.08 3.46 -6.49
N VAL A 38 13.76 3.42 -6.72
CA VAL A 38 12.93 2.26 -6.39
C VAL A 38 12.18 1.75 -7.62
N ASP A 39 11.72 0.51 -7.54
CA ASP A 39 10.96 -0.14 -8.63
C ASP A 39 9.46 -0.11 -8.36
N ALA A 40 9.05 0.01 -7.09
CA ALA A 40 7.66 0.19 -6.70
C ALA A 40 7.54 0.96 -5.39
N ILE A 41 6.37 1.58 -5.20
CA ILE A 41 5.98 2.37 -4.04
C ILE A 41 4.87 1.64 -3.31
N LEU A 42 4.95 1.53 -1.99
CA LEU A 42 3.89 1.01 -1.14
C LEU A 42 3.42 2.13 -0.20
N LEU A 43 2.15 2.52 -0.29
CA LEU A 43 1.53 3.48 0.64
C LEU A 43 0.79 2.72 1.73
N ASP A 44 1.21 2.92 2.98
CA ASP A 44 0.60 2.31 4.16
C ASP A 44 0.04 3.38 5.10
N SER A 45 -1.05 3.06 5.80
CA SER A 45 -1.63 3.95 6.80
C SER A 45 -0.74 4.08 8.02
N TRP A 46 -0.60 5.31 8.53
CA TRP A 46 0.10 5.53 9.80
C TRP A 46 -0.73 5.06 11.00
N ASN A 47 -0.10 4.32 11.90
CA ASN A 47 -0.67 3.99 13.21
C ASN A 47 0.40 4.13 14.31
N GLU A 48 0.07 4.89 15.35
CA GLU A 48 0.97 5.15 16.48
C GLU A 48 1.10 3.95 17.44
N LYS A 49 0.10 3.07 17.49
CA LYS A 49 -0.02 2.06 18.56
C LYS A 49 0.34 0.64 18.16
N THR A 50 0.40 0.30 16.88
CA THR A 50 0.71 -1.06 16.43
C THR A 50 1.46 -1.06 15.11
N TYR A 51 2.46 -1.93 15.00
CA TYR A 51 3.03 -2.30 13.72
C TYR A 51 2.03 -3.22 13.01
N GLY A 52 1.23 -2.65 12.10
CA GLY A 52 0.21 -3.36 11.32
C GLY A 52 -1.12 -3.58 12.05
N GLY A 53 -2.22 -3.60 11.29
CA GLY A 53 -3.50 -4.14 11.77
C GLY A 53 -4.41 -3.21 12.55
N SER A 54 -4.22 -1.90 12.55
CA SER A 54 -5.10 -0.97 13.29
C SER A 54 -6.48 -0.75 12.67
N GLY A 55 -6.72 -1.23 11.46
CA GLY A 55 -7.96 -0.95 10.72
C GLY A 55 -8.11 0.51 10.25
N LYS A 56 -7.14 1.38 10.54
CA LYS A 56 -7.15 2.77 10.04
C LYS A 56 -6.69 2.79 8.59
N LYS A 57 -7.48 3.43 7.74
CA LYS A 57 -7.15 3.65 6.32
C LYS A 57 -6.61 5.06 6.09
N ILE A 58 -5.83 5.23 5.02
CA ILE A 58 -5.46 6.54 4.52
C ILE A 58 -6.74 7.23 4.01
N LYS A 59 -6.88 8.53 4.24
CA LYS A 59 -8.03 9.29 3.71
C LYS A 59 -8.05 9.21 2.18
N THR A 60 -9.15 8.76 1.61
CA THR A 60 -9.34 8.64 0.15
C THR A 60 -9.01 9.93 -0.58
N SER A 61 -9.38 11.09 0.00
CA SER A 61 -9.09 12.41 -0.58
C SER A 61 -7.60 12.70 -0.75
N TYR A 62 -6.71 12.01 -0.04
CA TYR A 62 -5.26 12.14 -0.24
C TYR A 62 -4.76 11.32 -1.42
N LEU A 63 -5.46 10.24 -1.75
CA LEU A 63 -5.05 9.24 -2.73
C LEU A 63 -5.64 9.46 -4.13
N ARG A 64 -6.69 10.30 -4.23
CA ARG A 64 -7.28 10.64 -5.52
C ARG A 64 -6.28 11.35 -6.41
N ASN A 65 -6.24 10.96 -7.67
CA ASN A 65 -5.39 11.58 -8.70
C ASN A 65 -3.87 11.50 -8.41
N LEU A 66 -3.44 10.57 -7.56
CA LEU A 66 -2.02 10.31 -7.38
C LEU A 66 -1.43 9.74 -8.68
N GLN A 67 -0.30 10.29 -9.09
CA GLN A 67 0.47 9.82 -10.23
C GLN A 67 1.93 9.73 -9.80
N PHE A 68 2.50 8.54 -9.96
CA PHE A 68 3.93 8.30 -9.75
C PHE A 68 4.55 7.78 -11.04
N SER A 69 5.83 7.96 -11.22
CA SER A 69 6.58 7.38 -12.34
C SER A 69 6.78 5.86 -12.19
N LYS A 70 6.51 5.32 -11.00
CA LYS A 70 6.62 3.90 -10.66
C LYS A 70 5.27 3.31 -10.28
N PRO A 71 5.08 2.00 -10.49
CA PRO A 71 3.92 1.31 -9.96
C PRO A 71 3.77 1.52 -8.46
N TRP A 72 2.54 1.69 -7.98
CA TRP A 72 2.28 1.90 -6.58
C TRP A 72 1.15 1.03 -6.03
N TRP A 73 1.34 0.62 -4.81
CA TRP A 73 0.45 -0.28 -4.10
C TRP A 73 -0.12 0.41 -2.86
N LEU A 74 -1.35 0.08 -2.53
CA LEU A 74 -2.05 0.58 -1.36
C LEU A 74 -2.13 -0.50 -0.29
N ALA A 75 -1.77 -0.15 0.94
CA ALA A 75 -1.87 -0.97 2.14
C ALA A 75 -2.58 -0.22 3.27
N GLY A 76 -2.88 -0.95 4.34
CA GLY A 76 -3.42 -0.40 5.58
C GLY A 76 -4.93 -0.24 5.59
N GLY A 77 -5.60 -1.09 6.39
CA GLY A 77 -7.03 -1.02 6.64
C GLY A 77 -7.92 -1.34 5.43
N ILE A 78 -7.38 -1.99 4.41
CA ILE A 78 -8.16 -2.34 3.21
C ILE A 78 -9.15 -3.45 3.57
N SER A 79 -10.44 -3.17 3.39
CA SER A 79 -11.54 -4.11 3.61
C SER A 79 -12.43 -4.15 2.38
N ILE A 80 -13.26 -5.19 2.27
CA ILE A 80 -14.19 -5.34 1.15
C ILE A 80 -15.11 -4.12 0.98
N LYS A 81 -15.45 -3.44 2.07
CA LYS A 81 -16.27 -2.22 2.04
C LYS A 81 -15.57 -1.01 1.41
N TRP A 82 -14.25 -1.01 1.37
CA TRP A 82 -13.46 0.10 0.81
C TRP A 82 -12.93 -0.21 -0.60
N ILE A 83 -12.89 -1.47 -0.99
CA ILE A 83 -12.31 -1.88 -2.28
C ILE A 83 -13.02 -1.22 -3.46
N ASP A 84 -14.35 -1.11 -3.43
CA ASP A 84 -15.10 -0.47 -4.51
C ASP A 84 -14.68 0.98 -4.74
N GLU A 85 -14.57 1.78 -3.67
CA GLU A 85 -14.05 3.16 -3.72
C GLU A 85 -12.59 3.19 -4.22
N ILE A 86 -11.76 2.25 -3.78
CA ILE A 86 -10.36 2.14 -4.22
C ILE A 86 -10.29 1.93 -5.73
N LEU A 87 -11.03 0.97 -6.26
CA LEU A 87 -10.99 0.62 -7.67
C LEU A 87 -11.56 1.72 -8.57
N ASN A 88 -12.60 2.42 -8.11
CA ASN A 88 -13.27 3.45 -8.91
C ASN A 88 -12.58 4.82 -8.84
N GLU A 89 -12.06 5.21 -7.65
CA GLU A 89 -11.62 6.58 -7.41
C GLU A 89 -10.11 6.72 -7.24
N ILE A 90 -9.42 5.69 -6.71
CA ILE A 90 -7.99 5.77 -6.36
C ILE A 90 -7.14 5.09 -7.42
N LYS A 91 -7.51 3.88 -7.84
CA LYS A 91 -6.87 3.10 -8.90
C LYS A 91 -5.37 2.86 -8.69
N PRO A 92 -4.95 2.26 -7.56
CA PRO A 92 -3.56 1.82 -7.42
C PRO A 92 -3.26 0.64 -8.36
N ASP A 93 -2.00 0.38 -8.65
CA ASP A 93 -1.58 -0.79 -9.44
C ASP A 93 -1.76 -2.11 -8.69
N GLY A 94 -1.81 -2.07 -7.36
CA GLY A 94 -2.06 -3.25 -6.54
C GLY A 94 -2.49 -2.93 -5.12
N LEU A 95 -2.92 -3.97 -4.40
CA LEU A 95 -3.36 -3.90 -3.01
C LEU A 95 -2.55 -4.87 -2.14
N ASP A 96 -2.12 -4.40 -0.98
CA ASP A 96 -1.57 -5.24 0.09
C ASP A 96 -2.59 -5.36 1.21
N ILE A 97 -3.17 -6.55 1.36
CA ILE A 97 -4.26 -6.83 2.31
C ILE A 97 -3.80 -7.88 3.32
N SER A 98 -3.73 -7.50 4.58
CA SER A 98 -3.25 -8.36 5.64
C SER A 98 -4.28 -8.59 6.75
N SER A 99 -4.38 -7.67 7.70
CA SER A 99 -5.16 -7.87 8.93
C SER A 99 -6.67 -7.92 8.73
N SER A 100 -7.20 -7.27 7.71
CA SER A 100 -8.65 -7.27 7.43
C SER A 100 -9.19 -8.63 6.99
N ILE A 101 -8.32 -9.53 6.56
CA ILE A 101 -8.64 -10.91 6.20
C ILE A 101 -8.14 -11.92 7.24
N GLU A 102 -7.90 -11.49 8.46
CA GLU A 102 -7.51 -12.37 9.57
C GLU A 102 -8.68 -12.62 10.52
N ILE A 103 -8.70 -13.83 11.12
CA ILE A 103 -9.54 -14.20 12.26
C ILE A 103 -8.86 -13.71 13.54
N SER A 104 -7.56 -13.92 13.62
CA SER A 104 -6.66 -13.45 14.67
C SER A 104 -5.28 -13.18 14.06
N PRO A 105 -4.37 -12.44 14.72
CA PRO A 105 -3.06 -12.14 14.18
C PRO A 105 -2.33 -13.38 13.64
N GLY A 106 -2.00 -13.35 12.35
CA GLY A 106 -1.33 -14.44 11.63
C GLY A 106 -2.24 -15.56 11.13
N LEU A 107 -3.53 -15.61 11.51
CA LEU A 107 -4.49 -16.63 11.06
C LEU A 107 -5.46 -16.03 10.04
N LYS A 108 -5.32 -16.39 8.77
CA LYS A 108 -6.16 -15.88 7.69
C LYS A 108 -7.56 -16.49 7.70
N ASP A 109 -8.57 -15.65 7.46
CA ASP A 109 -9.94 -16.05 7.20
C ASP A 109 -10.10 -16.39 5.71
N LEU A 110 -10.21 -17.67 5.40
CA LEU A 110 -10.30 -18.14 4.02
C LEU A 110 -11.56 -17.62 3.30
N LYS A 111 -12.68 -17.46 4.02
CA LYS A 111 -13.92 -16.94 3.44
C LYS A 111 -13.77 -15.47 3.05
N LYS A 112 -13.23 -14.64 3.94
CA LYS A 112 -12.94 -13.22 3.61
C LYS A 112 -11.94 -13.10 2.48
N THR A 113 -10.90 -13.93 2.46
CA THR A 113 -9.89 -13.94 1.41
C THR A 113 -10.52 -14.27 0.05
N GLU A 114 -11.36 -15.32 0.01
CA GLU A 114 -12.06 -15.72 -1.20
C GLU A 114 -13.04 -14.63 -1.70
N GLN A 115 -13.77 -14.00 -0.80
CA GLN A 115 -14.69 -12.91 -1.14
C GLN A 115 -13.95 -11.74 -1.80
N ILE A 116 -12.81 -11.31 -1.25
CA ILE A 116 -12.00 -10.23 -1.82
C ILE A 116 -11.45 -10.61 -3.18
N ILE A 117 -10.90 -11.82 -3.33
CA ILE A 117 -10.37 -12.28 -4.62
C ILE A 117 -11.46 -12.34 -5.69
N LYS A 118 -12.65 -12.87 -5.37
CA LYS A 118 -13.78 -12.89 -6.28
C LYS A 118 -14.23 -11.50 -6.69
N PHE A 119 -14.29 -10.57 -5.73
CA PHE A 119 -14.65 -9.19 -6.00
C PHE A 119 -13.65 -8.51 -6.95
N LEU A 120 -12.34 -8.69 -6.72
CA LEU A 120 -11.29 -8.11 -7.56
C LEU A 120 -11.26 -8.70 -8.97
N LYS A 121 -11.59 -9.99 -9.14
CA LYS A 121 -11.62 -10.65 -10.45
C LYS A 121 -12.82 -10.25 -11.31
N ASN A 122 -13.91 -9.81 -10.69
CA ASN A 122 -15.16 -9.44 -11.37
C ASN A 122 -15.27 -7.94 -11.68
N ASN A 123 -14.31 -7.17 -11.25
CA ASN A 123 -14.19 -5.74 -11.51
C ASN A 123 -12.84 -5.44 -12.19
#